data_e0040ddde3f59c737d3f75f0b984ff02
#
_entry.id   e0040ddde3f59c737d3f75f0b984ff02
#
_cell.length_a   1.000
_cell.length_b   1.000
_cell.length_c   1.000
_cell.angle_alpha   90.00
_cell.angle_beta   90.00
_cell.angle_gamma   90.00
#
_symmetry.space_group_name_H-M   'P 1'
#
loop_
_entity.id
_entity.type
_entity.pdbx_description
1 polymer ?
#
loop_
_entity_poly.entity_id
_entity_poly.type
_entity_poly.pdbx_seq_one_letter_code
_entity_poly.pdbx_strand_id
1 'polypeptide(L)'
;MAARKAPTVVRPQAQRSKAALGQPYGLGQVLAHSLGLEGETMDARQLPSEPEELADTMAEYTTFGRVRPDQKRAMVHALQSRDHTVAMTGDGVNDVLALKDADIGVAMGSGSPASRAVAQIVLLDNKFATLPYVVGEGRRVIGNIERVSNLFLTKTVYSVLLALLVGLAGLSSKWFGTEPLLYPFQPIHVTIAAWFTIGIPAFILSLAPNNERAHTGFVRRVMTSALPSGVVVGLATFISYLVAYHGHGATLVEQAQASTAALITLLIGAVWVLDALGAPFEWDSQIAGLGGVKAAGDPLPKAK
;
A
#
# COMPACT_ATOMS: atom_id res chain seq x y z
N MET A 1 2.24 -17.35 -15.06
CA MET A 1 2.34 -16.24 -14.10
C MET A 1 3.18 -15.15 -14.77
N ALA A 2 2.55 -14.26 -15.55
CA ALA A 2 3.24 -13.28 -16.37
C ALA A 2 3.70 -12.10 -15.49
N ALA A 3 4.97 -11.76 -15.55
CA ALA A 3 5.51 -10.59 -14.90
C ALA A 3 4.87 -9.34 -15.51
N ARG A 4 4.07 -8.60 -14.72
CA ARG A 4 3.55 -7.29 -15.12
C ARG A 4 4.74 -6.37 -15.37
N LYS A 5 4.87 -5.90 -16.62
CA LYS A 5 5.84 -4.87 -17.02
C LYS A 5 5.61 -3.60 -16.20
N ALA A 6 6.70 -2.88 -15.91
CA ALA A 6 6.67 -1.60 -15.20
C ALA A 6 5.79 -0.57 -15.94
N PRO A 7 5.15 0.38 -15.22
CA PRO A 7 4.29 1.37 -15.84
C PRO A 7 5.05 2.22 -16.86
N THR A 8 4.52 2.30 -18.07
CA THR A 8 5.03 3.17 -19.13
C THR A 8 4.56 4.59 -18.86
N VAL A 9 5.49 5.53 -18.67
CA VAL A 9 5.18 6.94 -18.46
C VAL A 9 5.16 7.63 -19.82
N VAL A 10 3.98 8.02 -20.30
CA VAL A 10 3.84 8.85 -21.49
C VAL A 10 4.04 10.31 -21.10
N ARG A 11 5.15 10.93 -21.50
CA ARG A 11 5.44 12.34 -21.24
C ARG A 11 4.99 13.20 -22.41
N PRO A 12 4.11 14.20 -22.23
CA PRO A 12 3.96 15.27 -23.20
C PRO A 12 5.11 16.27 -23.01
N GLN A 13 6.18 16.14 -23.78
CA GLN A 13 7.17 17.20 -23.86
C GLN A 13 7.36 17.63 -25.30
N ALA A 14 7.09 18.87 -25.55
CA ALA A 14 7.89 19.77 -26.34
C ALA A 14 7.11 21.03 -26.69
N GLN A 15 7.08 21.95 -25.78
CA GLN A 15 6.86 23.35 -26.12
C GLN A 15 7.88 24.20 -25.36
N ARG A 16 9.02 24.46 -25.98
CA ARG A 16 9.81 25.68 -25.98
C ARG A 16 11.29 25.40 -26.24
N SER A 17 11.66 25.27 -27.48
CA SER A 17 12.88 25.91 -27.98
C SER A 17 12.69 26.22 -29.47
N LYS A 18 12.60 27.51 -29.76
CA LYS A 18 12.46 28.07 -31.12
C LYS A 18 13.77 28.07 -31.90
N ALA A 19 14.64 27.08 -31.77
CA ALA A 19 15.91 27.09 -32.46
C ALA A 19 16.34 25.68 -32.89
N ALA A 20 15.63 25.10 -33.84
CA ALA A 20 16.16 24.10 -34.76
C ALA A 20 15.15 23.89 -35.91
N LEU A 21 15.07 24.88 -36.78
CA LEU A 21 14.37 24.79 -38.05
C LEU A 21 15.19 23.94 -39.00
N GLY A 22 14.69 22.76 -39.36
CA GLY A 22 15.22 22.03 -40.48
C GLY A 22 14.83 20.58 -40.68
N GLN A 23 14.56 19.81 -39.60
CA GLN A 23 14.13 18.40 -39.73
C GLN A 23 13.11 18.03 -38.63
N PRO A 24 11.90 17.59 -38.98
CA PRO A 24 10.83 17.35 -38.01
C PRO A 24 11.06 16.16 -37.08
N TYR A 25 11.99 15.28 -37.39
CA TYR A 25 12.28 14.06 -36.63
C TYR A 25 13.48 14.19 -35.69
N GLY A 26 14.43 15.10 -35.97
CA GLY A 26 15.69 15.18 -35.24
C GLY A 26 15.56 15.72 -33.83
N LEU A 27 14.63 16.64 -33.57
CA LEU A 27 14.53 17.32 -32.25
C LEU A 27 13.91 16.42 -31.18
N GLY A 28 12.88 15.66 -31.54
CA GLY A 28 12.26 14.69 -30.62
C GLY A 28 13.24 13.59 -30.23
N GLN A 29 14.00 13.09 -31.19
CA GLN A 29 15.00 12.04 -30.97
C GLN A 29 16.19 12.53 -30.16
N VAL A 30 16.68 13.75 -30.44
CA VAL A 30 17.76 14.39 -29.67
C VAL A 30 17.33 14.65 -28.23
N LEU A 31 16.10 15.13 -28.01
CA LEU A 31 15.55 15.33 -26.68
C LEU A 31 15.34 14.01 -25.94
N ALA A 32 14.82 12.99 -26.60
CA ALA A 32 14.64 11.65 -26.02
C ALA A 32 15.99 11.09 -25.57
N HIS A 33 17.01 11.16 -26.43
CA HIS A 33 18.36 10.70 -26.11
C HIS A 33 19.01 11.51 -24.97
N SER A 34 18.83 12.84 -24.97
CA SER A 34 19.37 13.71 -23.87
C SER A 34 18.69 13.44 -22.53
N LEU A 35 17.48 12.90 -22.53
CA LEU A 35 16.72 12.51 -21.33
C LEU A 35 16.94 11.04 -20.95
N GLY A 36 17.81 10.31 -21.65
CA GLY A 36 18.07 8.89 -21.42
C GLY A 36 16.87 7.99 -21.75
N LEU A 37 15.99 8.42 -22.65
CA LEU A 37 14.88 7.60 -23.15
C LEU A 37 15.41 6.76 -24.30
N GLU A 38 15.48 5.45 -24.10
CA GLU A 38 15.80 4.47 -25.13
C GLU A 38 14.55 4.17 -25.96
N GLY A 39 14.71 3.97 -27.27
CA GLY A 39 13.66 3.63 -28.21
C GLY A 39 13.47 4.64 -29.34
N GLU A 40 12.65 4.26 -30.31
CA GLU A 40 12.40 5.05 -31.51
C GLU A 40 11.35 6.13 -31.28
N THR A 41 11.45 7.21 -32.09
CA THR A 41 10.52 8.34 -32.05
C THR A 41 9.59 8.28 -33.26
N MET A 42 8.30 8.44 -33.05
CA MET A 42 7.27 8.45 -34.09
C MET A 42 6.57 9.81 -34.20
N ASP A 43 6.20 10.20 -35.41
CA ASP A 43 5.29 11.33 -35.62
C ASP A 43 3.84 10.86 -35.45
N ALA A 44 3.11 11.47 -34.52
CA ALA A 44 1.75 11.08 -34.20
C ALA A 44 0.73 11.25 -35.36
N ARG A 45 1.12 11.94 -36.42
CA ARG A 45 0.31 11.99 -37.65
C ARG A 45 0.24 10.65 -38.36
N GLN A 46 1.17 9.74 -38.10
CA GLN A 46 1.23 8.39 -38.66
C GLN A 46 0.64 7.33 -37.72
N LEU A 47 0.10 7.75 -36.55
CA LEU A 47 -0.52 6.83 -35.62
C LEU A 47 -1.73 6.14 -36.21
N PRO A 48 -1.85 4.82 -36.07
CA PRO A 48 -3.01 4.07 -36.47
C PRO A 48 -4.28 4.56 -35.80
N SER A 49 -5.42 4.47 -36.46
CA SER A 49 -6.73 4.80 -35.86
C SER A 49 -7.36 3.60 -35.17
N GLU A 50 -6.98 2.39 -35.52
CA GLU A 50 -7.47 1.16 -34.90
C GLU A 50 -6.85 0.95 -33.54
N PRO A 51 -7.65 0.67 -32.50
CA PRO A 51 -7.16 0.55 -31.11
C PRO A 51 -6.09 -0.54 -30.92
N GLU A 52 -6.21 -1.67 -31.60
CA GLU A 52 -5.25 -2.78 -31.48
C GLU A 52 -3.89 -2.41 -32.11
N GLU A 53 -3.89 -1.85 -33.32
CA GLU A 53 -2.68 -1.40 -34.02
C GLU A 53 -2.01 -0.26 -33.23
N LEU A 54 -2.81 0.64 -32.64
CA LEU A 54 -2.30 1.71 -31.78
C LEU A 54 -1.61 1.14 -30.55
N ALA A 55 -2.18 0.11 -29.91
CA ALA A 55 -1.59 -0.54 -28.76
C ALA A 55 -0.27 -1.25 -29.09
N ASP A 56 -0.15 -1.84 -30.27
CA ASP A 56 1.09 -2.44 -30.78
C ASP A 56 2.15 -1.36 -31.04
N THR A 57 1.77 -0.27 -31.71
CA THR A 57 2.64 0.90 -31.92
C THR A 57 3.16 1.49 -30.61
N MET A 58 2.30 1.58 -29.58
CA MET A 58 2.68 2.05 -28.25
C MET A 58 3.65 1.11 -27.53
N ALA A 59 3.71 -0.16 -27.91
CA ALA A 59 4.68 -1.11 -27.36
C ALA A 59 6.05 -0.99 -28.03
N GLU A 60 6.10 -0.57 -29.30
CA GLU A 60 7.31 -0.45 -30.12
C GLU A 60 8.00 0.92 -29.91
N TYR A 61 7.23 2.00 -29.90
CA TYR A 61 7.74 3.37 -29.83
C TYR A 61 7.58 3.94 -28.40
N THR A 62 8.60 4.66 -27.96
CA THR A 62 8.61 5.29 -26.62
C THR A 62 8.37 6.80 -26.64
N THR A 63 8.60 7.44 -27.80
CA THR A 63 8.50 8.89 -27.95
C THR A 63 7.61 9.24 -29.13
N PHE A 64 6.64 10.13 -28.91
CA PHE A 64 5.71 10.59 -29.92
C PHE A 64 5.73 12.11 -30.03
N GLY A 65 5.92 12.61 -31.26
CA GLY A 65 5.88 14.03 -31.55
C GLY A 65 4.53 14.47 -32.11
N ARG A 66 4.13 15.74 -31.86
CA ARG A 66 2.93 16.38 -32.46
C ARG A 66 1.61 15.69 -32.15
N VAL A 67 1.49 15.12 -30.96
CA VAL A 67 0.30 14.41 -30.51
C VAL A 67 -0.86 15.38 -30.28
N ARG A 68 -2.01 15.12 -30.90
CA ARG A 68 -3.26 15.86 -30.72
C ARG A 68 -3.98 15.43 -29.44
N PRO A 69 -4.89 16.26 -28.89
CA PRO A 69 -5.63 15.91 -27.67
C PRO A 69 -6.44 14.62 -27.77
N ASP A 70 -7.09 14.38 -28.92
CA ASP A 70 -7.84 13.16 -29.21
C ASP A 70 -6.93 11.93 -29.26
N GLN A 71 -5.73 12.06 -29.84
CA GLN A 71 -4.74 11.00 -29.88
C GLN A 71 -4.15 10.69 -28.50
N LYS A 72 -3.92 11.69 -27.64
CA LYS A 72 -3.48 11.46 -26.26
C LYS A 72 -4.47 10.59 -25.50
N ARG A 73 -5.76 10.85 -25.69
CA ARG A 73 -6.83 10.06 -25.09
C ARG A 73 -6.84 8.62 -25.65
N ALA A 74 -6.74 8.47 -26.97
CA ALA A 74 -6.65 7.16 -27.61
C ALA A 74 -5.45 6.34 -27.12
N MET A 75 -4.28 6.98 -26.94
CA MET A 75 -3.08 6.36 -26.39
C MET A 75 -3.28 5.87 -24.95
N VAL A 76 -3.98 6.64 -24.11
CA VAL A 76 -4.33 6.19 -22.76
C VAL A 76 -5.18 4.93 -22.80
N HIS A 77 -6.25 4.92 -23.62
CA HIS A 77 -7.11 3.76 -23.77
C HIS A 77 -6.39 2.55 -24.37
N ALA A 78 -5.50 2.76 -25.33
CA ALA A 78 -4.70 1.71 -25.94
C ALA A 78 -3.76 1.03 -24.92
N LEU A 79 -3.18 1.77 -23.99
CA LEU A 79 -2.39 1.19 -22.90
C LEU A 79 -3.27 0.46 -21.89
N GLN A 80 -4.43 1.01 -21.55
CA GLN A 80 -5.39 0.39 -20.63
C GLN A 80 -5.95 -0.92 -21.18
N SER A 81 -6.19 -1.01 -22.51
CA SER A 81 -6.66 -2.25 -23.16
C SER A 81 -5.66 -3.41 -23.05
N ARG A 82 -4.39 -3.11 -22.79
CA ARG A 82 -3.31 -4.09 -22.54
C ARG A 82 -3.06 -4.33 -21.04
N ASP A 83 -4.04 -4.05 -20.17
CA ASP A 83 -3.94 -4.18 -18.70
C ASP A 83 -2.82 -3.33 -18.07
N HIS A 84 -2.41 -2.22 -18.71
CA HIS A 84 -1.52 -1.26 -18.08
C HIS A 84 -2.28 -0.29 -17.20
N THR A 85 -1.74 -0.01 -16.02
CA THR A 85 -2.17 1.13 -15.21
C THR A 85 -1.46 2.38 -15.72
N VAL A 86 -2.23 3.36 -16.21
CA VAL A 86 -1.71 4.54 -16.92
C VAL A 86 -1.74 5.76 -16.00
N ALA A 87 -0.56 6.36 -15.78
CA ALA A 87 -0.45 7.69 -15.19
C ALA A 87 -0.19 8.73 -16.30
N MET A 88 -1.09 9.70 -16.43
CA MET A 88 -0.97 10.81 -17.41
C MET A 88 -0.55 12.08 -16.69
N THR A 89 0.47 12.76 -17.22
CA THR A 89 0.87 14.09 -16.74
C THR A 89 0.60 15.15 -17.79
N GLY A 90 0.07 16.30 -17.39
CA GLY A 90 -0.22 17.40 -18.30
C GLY A 90 -0.40 18.73 -17.56
N ASP A 91 -0.21 19.84 -18.30
CA ASP A 91 -0.35 21.20 -17.77
C ASP A 91 -1.36 22.05 -18.58
N GLY A 92 -1.70 21.60 -19.78
CA GLY A 92 -2.55 22.33 -20.72
C GLY A 92 -4.01 21.93 -20.72
N VAL A 93 -4.85 22.79 -21.26
CA VAL A 93 -6.29 22.49 -21.50
C VAL A 93 -6.44 21.30 -22.46
N ASN A 94 -5.48 21.11 -23.37
CA ASN A 94 -5.46 20.02 -24.33
C ASN A 94 -5.25 18.64 -23.70
N ASP A 95 -4.82 18.58 -22.44
CA ASP A 95 -4.55 17.35 -21.71
C ASP A 95 -5.73 16.89 -20.85
N VAL A 96 -6.75 17.72 -20.68
CA VAL A 96 -7.87 17.51 -19.77
C VAL A 96 -8.56 16.16 -19.96
N LEU A 97 -8.86 15.80 -21.22
CA LEU A 97 -9.53 14.54 -21.52
C LEU A 97 -8.64 13.32 -21.22
N ALA A 98 -7.38 13.37 -21.61
CA ALA A 98 -6.43 12.29 -21.32
C ALA A 98 -6.11 12.17 -19.84
N LEU A 99 -6.03 13.29 -19.10
CA LEU A 99 -5.89 13.30 -17.64
C LEU A 99 -7.08 12.67 -16.91
N LYS A 100 -8.29 12.92 -17.42
CA LYS A 100 -9.52 12.37 -16.84
C LYS A 100 -9.67 10.87 -17.10
N ASP A 101 -9.27 10.41 -18.27
CA ASP A 101 -9.43 9.01 -18.71
C ASP A 101 -8.30 8.10 -18.19
N ALA A 102 -7.16 8.68 -17.78
CA ALA A 102 -6.07 7.94 -17.16
C ALA A 102 -6.46 7.41 -15.78
N ASP A 103 -5.84 6.30 -15.36
CA ASP A 103 -6.02 5.75 -14.00
C ASP A 103 -5.53 6.74 -12.92
N ILE A 104 -4.47 7.50 -13.25
CA ILE A 104 -3.95 8.57 -12.40
C ILE A 104 -3.62 9.79 -13.28
N GLY A 105 -4.38 10.86 -13.13
CA GLY A 105 -4.08 12.16 -13.75
C GLY A 105 -3.23 13.03 -12.82
N VAL A 106 -2.12 13.56 -13.32
CA VAL A 106 -1.20 14.43 -12.60
C VAL A 106 -1.10 15.77 -13.31
N ALA A 107 -1.53 16.84 -12.66
CA ALA A 107 -1.41 18.20 -13.20
C ALA A 107 -0.24 18.95 -12.56
N MET A 108 0.33 19.91 -13.32
CA MET A 108 1.28 20.85 -12.75
C MET A 108 0.56 22.00 -12.02
N GLY A 109 1.12 22.50 -10.94
CA GLY A 109 0.53 23.61 -10.15
C GLY A 109 0.35 24.90 -10.97
N SER A 110 1.27 25.17 -11.89
CA SER A 110 1.19 26.29 -12.88
C SER A 110 0.28 25.96 -14.08
N GLY A 111 -0.24 24.74 -14.17
CA GLY A 111 -1.11 24.31 -15.26
C GLY A 111 -2.47 25.01 -15.28
N SER A 112 -3.24 24.74 -16.33
CA SER A 112 -4.57 25.35 -16.48
C SER A 112 -5.50 24.98 -15.31
N PRO A 113 -6.42 25.86 -14.92
CA PRO A 113 -7.44 25.52 -13.92
C PRO A 113 -8.24 24.26 -14.28
N ALA A 114 -8.51 24.07 -15.58
CA ALA A 114 -9.23 22.89 -16.06
C ALA A 114 -8.42 21.59 -15.87
N SER A 115 -7.11 21.57 -16.15
CA SER A 115 -6.25 20.41 -15.91
C SER A 115 -6.17 20.07 -14.42
N ARG A 116 -6.02 21.09 -13.57
CA ARG A 116 -5.98 20.90 -12.11
C ARG A 116 -7.30 20.41 -11.53
N ALA A 117 -8.42 20.80 -12.12
CA ALA A 117 -9.74 20.38 -11.65
C ALA A 117 -10.07 18.90 -11.92
N VAL A 118 -9.46 18.30 -12.95
CA VAL A 118 -9.70 16.89 -13.32
C VAL A 118 -8.62 15.94 -12.84
N ALA A 119 -7.45 16.45 -12.45
CA ALA A 119 -6.33 15.64 -11.99
C ALA A 119 -6.55 15.14 -10.56
N GLN A 120 -6.12 13.91 -10.28
CA GLN A 120 -6.13 13.34 -8.93
C GLN A 120 -4.95 13.85 -8.09
N ILE A 121 -3.85 14.25 -8.74
CA ILE A 121 -2.65 14.77 -8.09
C ILE A 121 -2.27 16.09 -8.73
N VAL A 122 -1.90 17.08 -7.93
CA VAL A 122 -1.36 18.37 -8.42
C VAL A 122 0.04 18.60 -7.84
N LEU A 123 1.05 18.72 -8.70
CA LEU A 123 2.44 19.01 -8.31
C LEU A 123 2.62 20.51 -8.13
N LEU A 124 2.53 21.00 -6.89
CA LEU A 124 2.57 22.42 -6.58
C LEU A 124 3.93 23.07 -6.88
N ASP A 125 5.00 22.31 -6.80
CA ASP A 125 6.37 22.75 -7.10
C ASP A 125 6.70 22.75 -8.60
N ASN A 126 5.79 22.31 -9.45
CA ASN A 126 5.96 22.20 -10.90
C ASN A 126 7.14 21.30 -11.34
N LYS A 127 7.61 20.42 -10.46
CA LYS A 127 8.74 19.53 -10.75
C LYS A 127 8.27 18.11 -10.94
N PHE A 128 8.45 17.58 -12.15
CA PHE A 128 8.18 16.17 -12.42
C PHE A 128 9.07 15.25 -11.55
N ALA A 129 10.27 15.71 -11.19
CA ALA A 129 11.20 14.97 -10.33
C ALA A 129 10.63 14.66 -8.93
N THR A 130 9.56 15.33 -8.49
CA THR A 130 8.84 15.04 -7.24
C THR A 130 8.00 13.78 -7.32
N LEU A 131 7.59 13.34 -8.52
CA LEU A 131 6.71 12.19 -8.70
C LEU A 131 7.26 10.86 -8.13
N PRO A 132 8.56 10.52 -8.26
CA PRO A 132 9.13 9.35 -7.59
C PRO A 132 8.96 9.36 -6.06
N TYR A 133 9.04 10.52 -5.43
CA TYR A 133 8.80 10.67 -3.98
C TYR A 133 7.33 10.42 -3.63
N VAL A 134 6.40 10.92 -4.44
CA VAL A 134 4.96 10.66 -4.28
C VAL A 134 4.66 9.16 -4.38
N VAL A 135 5.27 8.47 -5.35
CA VAL A 135 5.15 7.01 -5.49
C VAL A 135 5.76 6.28 -4.29
N GLY A 136 6.92 6.73 -3.81
CA GLY A 136 7.57 6.19 -2.61
C GLY A 136 6.69 6.32 -1.38
N GLU A 137 6.09 7.50 -1.18
CA GLU A 137 5.15 7.74 -0.08
C GLU A 137 3.89 6.87 -0.18
N GLY A 138 3.32 6.74 -1.37
CA GLY A 138 2.19 5.82 -1.61
C GLY A 138 2.52 4.37 -1.25
N ARG A 139 3.72 3.89 -1.59
CA ARG A 139 4.19 2.55 -1.22
C ARG A 139 4.33 2.41 0.29
N ARG A 140 4.90 3.42 0.97
CA ARG A 140 5.01 3.47 2.43
C ARG A 140 3.64 3.31 3.09
N VAL A 141 2.67 4.11 2.65
CA VAL A 141 1.31 4.08 3.20
C VAL A 141 0.66 2.71 3.01
N ILE A 142 0.74 2.13 1.82
CA ILE A 142 0.16 0.80 1.53
C ILE A 142 0.81 -0.28 2.40
N GLY A 143 2.14 -0.30 2.50
CA GLY A 143 2.85 -1.28 3.33
C GLY A 143 2.52 -1.15 4.81
N ASN A 144 2.40 0.09 5.32
CA ASN A 144 2.02 0.33 6.71
C ASN A 144 0.55 -0.07 6.98
N ILE A 145 -0.37 0.20 6.04
CA ILE A 145 -1.76 -0.29 6.12
C ILE A 145 -1.78 -1.82 6.20
N GLU A 146 -0.95 -2.52 5.42
CA GLU A 146 -0.89 -3.98 5.44
C GLU A 146 -0.44 -4.52 6.81
N ARG A 147 0.60 -3.94 7.39
CA ARG A 147 1.09 -4.31 8.74
C ARG A 147 0.03 -4.07 9.82
N VAL A 148 -0.57 -2.89 9.83
CA VAL A 148 -1.62 -2.54 10.80
C VAL A 148 -2.85 -3.43 10.63
N SER A 149 -3.25 -3.74 9.39
CA SER A 149 -4.37 -4.64 9.11
C SER A 149 -4.12 -6.04 9.64
N ASN A 150 -2.89 -6.56 9.56
CA ASN A 150 -2.52 -7.84 10.15
C ASN A 150 -2.73 -7.87 11.66
N LEU A 151 -2.31 -6.81 12.38
CA LEU A 151 -2.50 -6.72 13.83
C LEU A 151 -3.98 -6.70 14.22
N PHE A 152 -4.79 -5.89 13.53
CA PHE A 152 -6.24 -5.80 13.79
C PHE A 152 -6.96 -7.11 13.48
N LEU A 153 -6.62 -7.74 12.36
CA LEU A 153 -7.26 -9.01 11.97
C LEU A 153 -6.86 -10.14 12.91
N THR A 154 -5.60 -10.23 13.31
CA THR A 154 -5.13 -11.20 14.32
C THR A 154 -5.92 -11.05 15.62
N LYS A 155 -6.11 -9.79 16.10
CA LYS A 155 -6.96 -9.51 17.26
C LYS A 155 -8.38 -10.02 17.07
N THR A 156 -8.98 -9.74 15.93
CA THR A 156 -10.34 -10.18 15.63
C THR A 156 -10.44 -11.70 15.66
N VAL A 157 -9.49 -12.41 15.04
CA VAL A 157 -9.46 -13.87 15.00
C VAL A 157 -9.36 -14.47 16.40
N TYR A 158 -8.39 -14.06 17.23
CA TYR A 158 -8.30 -14.66 18.57
C TYR A 158 -9.48 -14.28 19.46
N SER A 159 -10.06 -13.07 19.31
CA SER A 159 -11.23 -12.67 20.10
C SER A 159 -12.48 -13.49 19.74
N VAL A 160 -12.72 -13.69 18.45
CA VAL A 160 -13.84 -14.54 17.97
C VAL A 160 -13.62 -15.99 18.39
N LEU A 161 -12.40 -16.51 18.27
CA LEU A 161 -12.07 -17.87 18.67
C LEU A 161 -12.28 -18.09 20.18
N LEU A 162 -11.82 -17.17 21.03
CA LEU A 162 -12.04 -17.23 22.48
C LEU A 162 -13.53 -17.20 22.83
N ALA A 163 -14.28 -16.28 22.20
CA ALA A 163 -15.73 -16.23 22.42
C ALA A 163 -16.43 -17.53 21.99
N LEU A 164 -16.02 -18.11 20.86
CA LEU A 164 -16.53 -19.37 20.36
C LEU A 164 -16.21 -20.53 21.34
N LEU A 165 -14.95 -20.65 21.78
CA LEU A 165 -14.51 -21.72 22.67
C LEU A 165 -15.22 -21.65 24.03
N VAL A 166 -15.34 -20.48 24.63
CA VAL A 166 -16.07 -20.29 25.89
C VAL A 166 -17.57 -20.53 25.68
N GLY A 167 -18.14 -20.07 24.57
CA GLY A 167 -19.53 -20.32 24.23
C GLY A 167 -19.85 -21.80 24.05
N LEU A 168 -18.98 -22.56 23.35
CA LEU A 168 -19.09 -23.99 23.17
C LEU A 168 -18.95 -24.75 24.51
N ALA A 169 -17.99 -24.33 25.35
CA ALA A 169 -17.85 -24.86 26.70
C ALA A 169 -19.12 -24.63 27.54
N GLY A 170 -19.73 -23.44 27.45
CA GLY A 170 -20.98 -23.13 28.12
C GLY A 170 -22.19 -23.88 27.56
N LEU A 171 -22.20 -24.20 26.25
CA LEU A 171 -23.24 -25.05 25.65
C LEU A 171 -23.10 -26.53 26.08
N SER A 172 -21.86 -27.04 26.08
CA SER A 172 -21.57 -28.41 26.49
C SER A 172 -21.91 -28.63 27.99
N SER A 173 -21.75 -27.62 28.83
CA SER A 173 -22.09 -27.70 30.24
C SER A 173 -23.57 -28.04 30.49
N LYS A 174 -24.47 -27.51 29.63
CA LYS A 174 -25.90 -27.82 29.70
C LYS A 174 -26.24 -29.29 29.36
N TRP A 175 -25.42 -29.91 28.52
CA TRP A 175 -25.67 -31.30 28.08
C TRP A 175 -25.02 -32.32 29.04
N PHE A 176 -23.87 -31.95 29.61
CA PHE A 176 -23.13 -32.85 30.50
C PHE A 176 -23.32 -32.54 32.00
N GLY A 177 -24.15 -31.54 32.33
CA GLY A 177 -24.39 -31.13 33.72
C GLY A 177 -23.18 -30.54 34.43
N THR A 178 -22.20 -30.06 33.66
CA THR A 178 -21.02 -29.38 34.20
C THR A 178 -21.29 -27.87 34.37
N GLU A 179 -20.48 -27.20 35.12
CA GLU A 179 -20.61 -25.74 35.31
C GLU A 179 -20.14 -24.99 34.06
N PRO A 180 -20.83 -23.88 33.68
CA PRO A 180 -20.45 -23.11 32.53
C PRO A 180 -19.12 -22.35 32.77
N LEU A 181 -18.24 -22.35 31.78
CA LEU A 181 -16.96 -21.62 31.85
C LEU A 181 -17.19 -20.11 31.82
N LEU A 182 -16.57 -19.36 32.74
CA LEU A 182 -16.60 -17.91 32.73
C LEU A 182 -15.66 -17.35 31.63
N TYR A 183 -16.05 -16.20 31.05
CA TYR A 183 -15.18 -15.54 30.08
C TYR A 183 -13.96 -14.95 30.76
N PRO A 184 -12.71 -15.19 30.28
CA PRO A 184 -11.50 -14.86 31.02
C PRO A 184 -11.24 -13.35 31.17
N PHE A 185 -11.80 -12.52 30.29
CA PHE A 185 -11.46 -11.12 30.22
C PHE A 185 -12.61 -10.18 30.54
N GLN A 186 -12.32 -9.17 31.34
CA GLN A 186 -13.16 -7.98 31.42
C GLN A 186 -12.84 -7.02 30.24
N PRO A 187 -13.78 -6.15 29.83
CA PRO A 187 -13.55 -5.19 28.72
C PRO A 187 -12.29 -4.34 28.90
N ILE A 188 -11.94 -3.98 30.13
CA ILE A 188 -10.77 -3.17 30.44
C ILE A 188 -9.46 -3.92 30.12
N HIS A 189 -9.39 -5.23 30.40
CA HIS A 189 -8.20 -6.03 30.10
C HIS A 189 -7.91 -6.06 28.61
N VAL A 190 -8.95 -6.27 27.78
CA VAL A 190 -8.84 -6.29 26.30
C VAL A 190 -8.48 -4.92 25.76
N THR A 191 -9.00 -3.84 26.37
CA THR A 191 -8.70 -2.48 25.94
C THR A 191 -7.24 -2.12 26.21
N ILE A 192 -6.74 -2.40 27.42
CA ILE A 192 -5.34 -2.12 27.79
C ILE A 192 -4.39 -2.97 26.92
N ALA A 193 -4.68 -4.27 26.75
CA ALA A 193 -3.89 -5.13 25.90
C ALA A 193 -3.84 -4.60 24.45
N ALA A 194 -4.98 -4.15 23.90
CA ALA A 194 -5.03 -3.59 22.55
C ALA A 194 -4.24 -2.28 22.41
N TRP A 195 -4.20 -1.45 23.44
CA TRP A 195 -3.40 -0.22 23.43
C TRP A 195 -1.90 -0.53 23.25
N PHE A 196 -1.40 -1.47 24.02
CA PHE A 196 0.02 -1.84 24.00
C PHE A 196 0.42 -2.70 22.81
N THR A 197 -0.46 -3.56 22.32
CA THR A 197 -0.13 -4.51 21.25
C THR A 197 -0.53 -4.04 19.85
N ILE A 198 -1.44 -3.08 19.74
CA ILE A 198 -1.93 -2.56 18.46
C ILE A 198 -1.80 -1.04 18.39
N GLY A 199 -2.39 -0.29 19.33
CA GLY A 199 -2.50 1.17 19.24
C GLY A 199 -1.14 1.86 19.13
N ILE A 200 -0.29 1.68 20.13
CA ILE A 200 1.06 2.28 20.15
C ILE A 200 1.93 1.72 19.02
N PRO A 201 2.03 0.38 18.81
CA PRO A 201 2.82 -0.16 17.72
C PRO A 201 2.33 0.27 16.33
N ALA A 202 1.02 0.32 16.09
CA ALA A 202 0.47 0.79 14.81
C ALA A 202 0.86 2.24 14.51
N PHE A 203 0.84 3.11 15.54
CA PHE A 203 1.30 4.48 15.40
C PHE A 203 2.79 4.53 15.03
N ILE A 204 3.65 3.82 15.75
CA ILE A 204 5.09 3.77 15.48
C ILE A 204 5.36 3.19 14.08
N LEU A 205 4.71 2.08 13.71
CA LEU A 205 4.84 1.47 12.39
C LEU A 205 4.35 2.38 11.26
N SER A 206 3.37 3.27 11.52
CA SER A 206 2.92 4.23 10.52
C SER A 206 3.96 5.27 10.14
N LEU A 207 4.90 5.56 11.04
CA LEU A 207 6.02 6.47 10.82
C LEU A 207 7.20 5.80 10.10
N ALA A 208 7.24 4.46 10.10
CA ALA A 208 8.34 3.70 9.54
C ALA A 208 8.44 3.89 8.01
N PRO A 209 9.64 4.14 7.46
CA PRO A 209 9.84 4.14 6.02
C PRO A 209 9.61 2.73 5.45
N ASN A 210 8.86 2.66 4.37
CA ASN A 210 8.67 1.42 3.64
C ASN A 210 8.77 1.72 2.14
N ASN A 211 9.83 1.22 1.51
CA ASN A 211 10.09 1.40 0.09
C ASN A 211 9.74 0.14 -0.73
N GLU A 212 9.16 -0.88 -0.09
CA GLU A 212 8.81 -2.12 -0.77
C GLU A 212 7.75 -1.87 -1.84
N ARG A 213 7.90 -2.58 -2.96
CA ARG A 213 6.92 -2.49 -4.04
C ARG A 213 5.60 -3.10 -3.58
N ALA A 214 4.51 -2.36 -3.73
CA ALA A 214 3.18 -2.87 -3.45
C ALA A 214 2.87 -4.08 -4.36
N HIS A 215 2.48 -5.20 -3.76
CA HIS A 215 2.09 -6.41 -4.45
C HIS A 215 0.57 -6.54 -4.53
N THR A 216 0.08 -7.19 -5.57
CA THR A 216 -1.36 -7.50 -5.71
C THR A 216 -1.76 -8.60 -4.72
N GLY A 217 -3.06 -8.65 -4.34
CA GLY A 217 -3.58 -9.69 -3.44
C GLY A 217 -3.41 -9.37 -1.96
N PHE A 218 -3.54 -8.10 -1.58
CA PHE A 218 -3.49 -7.59 -0.21
C PHE A 218 -4.31 -8.44 0.78
N VAL A 219 -5.60 -8.66 0.50
CA VAL A 219 -6.50 -9.41 1.40
C VAL A 219 -5.98 -10.83 1.64
N ARG A 220 -5.55 -11.52 0.59
CA ARG A 220 -5.02 -12.88 0.71
C ARG A 220 -3.77 -12.93 1.59
N ARG A 221 -2.84 -11.98 1.43
CA ARG A 221 -1.61 -11.94 2.26
C ARG A 221 -1.93 -11.70 3.72
N VAL A 222 -2.79 -10.71 4.00
CA VAL A 222 -3.22 -10.41 5.37
C VAL A 222 -3.92 -11.62 6.00
N MET A 223 -4.82 -12.28 5.27
CA MET A 223 -5.53 -13.47 5.77
C MET A 223 -4.60 -14.65 6.03
N THR A 224 -3.64 -14.92 5.13
CA THR A 224 -2.70 -16.04 5.29
C THR A 224 -1.74 -15.87 6.47
N SER A 225 -1.49 -14.63 6.90
CA SER A 225 -0.67 -14.32 8.07
C SER A 225 -1.49 -14.22 9.34
N ALA A 226 -2.55 -13.42 9.34
CA ALA A 226 -3.32 -13.10 10.54
C ALA A 226 -4.18 -14.26 11.05
N LEU A 227 -4.72 -15.12 10.14
CA LEU A 227 -5.57 -16.23 10.56
C LEU A 227 -4.82 -17.27 11.40
N PRO A 228 -3.69 -17.85 10.93
CA PRO A 228 -2.97 -18.84 11.74
C PRO A 228 -2.40 -18.21 13.02
N SER A 229 -1.87 -16.98 12.94
CA SER A 229 -1.35 -16.29 14.12
C SER A 229 -2.43 -16.06 15.18
N GLY A 230 -3.61 -15.59 14.77
CA GLY A 230 -4.75 -15.39 15.67
C GLY A 230 -5.28 -16.70 16.27
N VAL A 231 -5.29 -17.79 15.50
CA VAL A 231 -5.67 -19.12 16.01
C VAL A 231 -4.68 -19.62 17.06
N VAL A 232 -3.37 -19.52 16.80
CA VAL A 232 -2.34 -19.95 17.74
C VAL A 232 -2.42 -19.15 19.05
N VAL A 233 -2.48 -17.82 18.97
CA VAL A 233 -2.60 -16.95 20.13
C VAL A 233 -3.87 -17.22 20.90
N GLY A 234 -5.01 -17.38 20.21
CA GLY A 234 -6.29 -17.65 20.84
C GLY A 234 -6.32 -18.99 21.58
N LEU A 235 -5.80 -20.06 20.94
CA LEU A 235 -5.71 -21.39 21.57
C LEU A 235 -4.76 -21.40 22.76
N ALA A 236 -3.58 -20.79 22.64
CA ALA A 236 -2.62 -20.69 23.72
C ALA A 236 -3.22 -19.94 24.93
N THR A 237 -3.92 -18.84 24.68
CA THR A 237 -4.62 -18.06 25.70
C THR A 237 -5.72 -18.88 26.38
N PHE A 238 -6.51 -19.61 25.59
CA PHE A 238 -7.59 -20.45 26.11
C PHE A 238 -7.04 -21.60 26.97
N ILE A 239 -6.01 -22.29 26.50
CA ILE A 239 -5.35 -23.37 27.25
C ILE A 239 -4.77 -22.82 28.56
N SER A 240 -4.06 -21.69 28.53
CA SER A 240 -3.52 -21.08 29.74
C SER A 240 -4.62 -20.72 30.75
N TYR A 241 -5.77 -20.24 30.24
CA TYR A 241 -6.93 -19.99 31.10
C TYR A 241 -7.46 -21.28 31.75
N LEU A 242 -7.64 -22.37 30.96
CA LEU A 242 -8.15 -23.64 31.45
C LEU A 242 -7.23 -24.26 32.51
N VAL A 243 -5.92 -24.19 32.31
CA VAL A 243 -4.94 -24.72 33.28
C VAL A 243 -4.98 -23.97 34.61
N ALA A 244 -5.23 -22.66 34.57
CA ALA A 244 -5.34 -21.84 35.76
C ALA A 244 -6.76 -21.75 36.38
N TYR A 245 -7.77 -22.34 35.70
CA TYR A 245 -9.17 -22.25 36.16
C TYR A 245 -9.49 -23.26 37.25
N HIS A 246 -9.96 -22.78 38.41
CA HIS A 246 -10.28 -23.58 39.59
C HIS A 246 -11.78 -23.90 39.76
N GLY A 247 -12.60 -23.61 38.77
CA GLY A 247 -14.06 -23.83 38.83
C GLY A 247 -14.85 -22.66 39.45
N HIS A 248 -16.18 -22.82 39.53
CA HIS A 248 -17.08 -21.75 40.04
C HIS A 248 -16.98 -21.53 41.56
N GLY A 249 -16.50 -22.50 42.29
CA GLY A 249 -16.21 -22.36 43.73
C GLY A 249 -14.93 -21.57 44.06
N ALA A 250 -14.20 -21.15 43.02
CA ALA A 250 -12.97 -20.41 43.19
C ALA A 250 -13.21 -19.03 43.81
N THR A 251 -12.32 -18.65 44.66
CA THR A 251 -12.30 -17.29 45.25
C THR A 251 -12.08 -16.24 44.20
N LEU A 252 -12.43 -14.99 44.45
CA LEU A 252 -12.17 -13.87 43.55
C LEU A 252 -10.68 -13.75 43.19
N VAL A 253 -9.78 -14.13 44.10
CA VAL A 253 -8.33 -14.13 43.88
C VAL A 253 -7.93 -15.19 42.86
N GLU A 254 -8.45 -16.42 42.98
CA GLU A 254 -8.15 -17.52 42.03
C GLU A 254 -8.72 -17.23 40.65
N GLN A 255 -9.91 -16.64 40.56
CA GLN A 255 -10.48 -16.20 39.27
C GLN A 255 -9.60 -15.10 38.65
N ALA A 256 -9.13 -14.15 39.44
CA ALA A 256 -8.20 -13.10 38.94
C ALA A 256 -6.85 -13.69 38.51
N GLN A 257 -6.35 -14.73 39.17
CA GLN A 257 -5.12 -15.43 38.77
C GLN A 257 -5.29 -16.12 37.41
N ALA A 258 -6.41 -16.81 37.18
CA ALA A 258 -6.71 -17.45 35.89
C ALA A 258 -6.82 -16.42 34.75
N SER A 259 -7.51 -15.31 35.02
CA SER A 259 -7.61 -14.21 34.05
C SER A 259 -6.26 -13.55 33.76
N THR A 260 -5.41 -13.41 34.79
CA THR A 260 -4.07 -12.85 34.65
C THR A 260 -3.16 -13.78 33.84
N ALA A 261 -3.18 -15.08 34.08
CA ALA A 261 -2.43 -16.06 33.29
C ALA A 261 -2.81 -16.01 31.82
N ALA A 262 -4.11 -15.98 31.53
CA ALA A 262 -4.62 -15.81 30.18
C ALA A 262 -4.16 -14.48 29.54
N LEU A 263 -4.21 -13.38 30.29
CA LEU A 263 -3.81 -12.06 29.81
C LEU A 263 -2.30 -11.99 29.51
N ILE A 264 -1.47 -12.56 30.35
CA ILE A 264 -0.01 -12.63 30.14
C ILE A 264 0.28 -13.44 28.85
N THR A 265 -0.36 -14.59 28.69
CA THR A 265 -0.20 -15.43 27.49
C THR A 265 -0.65 -14.68 26.24
N LEU A 266 -1.77 -13.98 26.30
CA LEU A 266 -2.26 -13.14 25.21
C LEU A 266 -1.25 -12.04 24.84
N LEU A 267 -0.70 -11.33 25.82
CA LEU A 267 0.28 -10.26 25.60
C LEU A 267 1.58 -10.81 24.98
N ILE A 268 2.10 -11.93 25.49
CA ILE A 268 3.30 -12.58 24.91
C ILE A 268 3.03 -12.98 23.46
N GLY A 269 1.89 -13.62 23.17
CA GLY A 269 1.52 -14.02 21.84
C GLY A 269 1.32 -12.82 20.90
N ALA A 270 0.71 -11.74 21.38
CA ALA A 270 0.50 -10.54 20.58
C ALA A 270 1.82 -9.79 20.30
N VAL A 271 2.77 -9.75 21.26
CA VAL A 271 4.10 -9.20 21.06
C VAL A 271 4.90 -10.06 20.07
N TRP A 272 4.79 -11.39 20.15
CA TRP A 272 5.41 -12.29 19.16
C TRP A 272 4.89 -12.04 17.76
N VAL A 273 3.58 -11.85 17.59
CA VAL A 273 3.00 -11.49 16.29
C VAL A 273 3.50 -10.13 15.80
N LEU A 274 3.62 -9.15 16.69
CA LEU A 274 4.16 -7.83 16.39
C LEU A 274 5.61 -7.93 15.91
N ASP A 275 6.46 -8.71 16.58
CA ASP A 275 7.84 -8.94 16.20
C ASP A 275 7.94 -9.63 14.83
N ALA A 276 7.14 -10.68 14.60
CA ALA A 276 7.09 -11.39 13.32
C ALA A 276 6.63 -10.49 12.14
N LEU A 277 5.76 -9.51 12.39
CA LEU A 277 5.31 -8.53 11.39
C LEU A 277 6.28 -7.36 11.25
N GLY A 278 7.03 -7.07 12.31
CA GLY A 278 8.04 -6.00 12.36
C GLY A 278 9.41 -6.41 11.84
N ALA A 279 9.68 -7.70 11.65
CA ALA A 279 10.92 -8.17 11.02
C ALA A 279 10.89 -7.85 9.51
N PRO A 280 11.42 -6.78 9.08
CA PRO A 280 12.76 -6.21 9.04
C PRO A 280 12.83 -4.80 9.70
N PHE A 281 12.39 -4.68 10.92
CA PHE A 281 12.43 -3.41 11.63
C PHE A 281 13.82 -3.23 12.25
N GLU A 282 14.72 -2.63 11.50
CA GLU A 282 16.02 -2.19 12.00
C GLU A 282 15.83 -0.93 12.87
N TRP A 283 15.69 -1.11 14.17
CA TRP A 283 15.51 -0.04 15.15
C TRP A 283 16.57 1.07 15.01
N ASP A 284 17.80 0.69 14.72
CA ASP A 284 18.92 1.64 14.58
C ASP A 284 18.74 2.60 13.40
N SER A 285 18.23 2.10 12.26
CA SER A 285 17.94 2.93 11.09
C SER A 285 16.74 3.85 11.30
N GLN A 286 15.78 3.44 12.12
CA GLN A 286 14.58 4.20 12.42
C GLN A 286 14.85 5.37 13.38
N ILE A 287 15.63 5.13 14.44
CA ILE A 287 16.03 6.18 15.38
C ILE A 287 16.92 7.21 14.67
N ALA A 288 17.83 6.76 13.81
CA ALA A 288 18.63 7.65 12.97
C ALA A 288 17.77 8.49 12.00
N GLY A 289 16.67 7.91 11.48
CA GLY A 289 15.71 8.61 10.61
C GLY A 289 14.86 9.65 11.33
N LEU A 290 14.54 9.45 12.60
CA LEU A 290 13.82 10.44 13.43
C LEU A 290 14.69 11.64 13.83
N GLY A 291 16.02 11.45 13.90
CA GLY A 291 17.00 12.53 14.18
C GLY A 291 17.47 13.32 12.96
N GLY A 292 17.17 12.84 11.75
CA GLY A 292 17.56 13.45 10.50
C GLY A 292 16.35 13.70 9.60
N VAL A 293 15.72 14.87 9.72
CA VAL A 293 14.92 15.41 8.62
C VAL A 293 15.90 15.64 7.47
N LYS A 294 16.03 14.66 6.57
CA LYS A 294 16.84 14.83 5.36
C LYS A 294 16.28 16.01 4.57
N ALA A 295 17.11 17.04 4.42
CA ALA A 295 16.79 18.19 3.59
C ALA A 295 16.44 17.71 2.17
N ALA A 296 15.45 18.33 1.56
CA ALA A 296 15.04 18.05 0.19
C ALA A 296 16.23 18.36 -0.77
N GLY A 297 17.06 17.37 -1.04
CA GLY A 297 18.28 17.50 -1.85
C GLY A 297 19.22 16.31 -1.81
N ASP A 298 19.05 15.39 -0.87
CA ASP A 298 19.89 14.20 -0.79
C ASP A 298 19.59 13.20 -1.93
N PRO A 299 20.62 12.67 -2.62
CA PRO A 299 20.43 11.74 -3.72
C PRO A 299 19.79 10.44 -3.24
N LEU A 300 18.85 9.92 -4.04
CA LEU A 300 18.22 8.62 -3.82
C LEU A 300 19.27 7.52 -3.66
N PRO A 301 19.08 6.56 -2.74
CA PRO A 301 19.92 5.37 -2.68
C PRO A 301 19.81 4.63 -4.02
N LYS A 302 20.97 4.31 -4.61
CA LYS A 302 21.06 3.52 -5.84
C LYS A 302 20.33 2.21 -5.64
N ALA A 303 19.35 1.93 -6.50
CA ALA A 303 18.68 0.63 -6.53
C ALA A 303 19.71 -0.47 -6.77
N LYS A 304 19.76 -1.44 -5.87
CA LYS A 304 20.39 -2.74 -6.10
C LYS A 304 19.42 -3.66 -6.80
#